data_2136be595b02d0dfaa5b2fdd88d1bc32
#
_entry.id   2136be595b02d0dfaa5b2fdd88d1bc32
#
_cell.length_a   1.000
_cell.length_b   1.000
_cell.length_c   1.000
_cell.angle_alpha   90.00
_cell.angle_beta   90.00
_cell.angle_gamma   90.00
#
_symmetry.space_group_name_H-M   'P 1'
#
loop_
_entity.id
_entity.type
_entity.pdbx_description
1 polymer ?
#
loop_
_entity_poly.entity_id
_entity_poly.type
_entity_poly.pdbx_seq_one_letter_code
_entity_poly.pdbx_strand_id
1 'polypeptide(L)'
;MKTTTRVAVIGGGVVGCSVLYHLTKLGWSDVMLIERSELTSGSTWHAAGGFHTLNGDTNMAALQGYTIRLYKELEEITGMSCGLHHVGGITLADNRDRFDMLLAERAKHRFMGLETEIVGPEEIARIAPITNLDGIIGALYDPLDGHLDPSGTTHAYAKAARMGGATIETHCMVRETNQRPDGTWDVVTDKGTIHAEHVVNAGGLWAREVGAMAGVYLPLHPMEHQYIVTDDIAEIYERDSEHPHVMDPAGESYLRQEGRGLCIGFYEQPCKPWAVDGTPWEFGHELLPDDFDKIEESIEFAYKRFPVLASAGVKSVIHGPFTFAPDGNPLVGPVPGLRNYWSACGVMAGFSQGGGVGLMLAQWMIEGETERDVTAMDVARFGRWISPGYTRPKVIENYQKRFSVSYPNEELPAARPNRTTPMYDIFSDMGAVWGQQFGLEVANYFAQGDEPTYETPSFRRSDAFAATGREVRGVRAGVGINELHNFGKYLVSGP
;
A
#
# COMPACT_ATOMS: atom_id res chain seq x y z
N MET A 1 -19.51 24.95 14.96
CA MET A 1 -18.30 24.16 14.77
C MET A 1 -17.43 24.28 16.01
N LYS A 2 -16.80 23.20 16.47
CA LYS A 2 -15.82 23.18 17.56
C LYS A 2 -14.56 23.94 17.14
N THR A 3 -14.03 24.80 18.01
CA THR A 3 -12.86 25.67 17.68
C THR A 3 -11.55 25.17 18.30
N THR A 4 -11.60 24.16 19.17
CA THR A 4 -10.43 23.55 19.80
C THR A 4 -10.56 22.05 19.82
N THR A 5 -9.46 21.33 19.68
CA THR A 5 -9.44 19.85 19.75
C THR A 5 -8.03 19.37 20.08
N ARG A 6 -7.88 18.22 20.71
CA ARG A 6 -6.57 17.60 20.86
C ARG A 6 -6.01 17.16 19.51
N VAL A 7 -6.79 16.47 18.69
CA VAL A 7 -6.35 15.99 17.38
C VAL A 7 -7.32 16.44 16.29
N ALA A 8 -6.79 17.07 15.26
CA ALA A 8 -7.49 17.33 14.00
C ALA A 8 -7.03 16.34 12.93
N VAL A 9 -7.91 15.45 12.50
CA VAL A 9 -7.68 14.49 11.40
C VAL A 9 -8.24 15.09 10.11
N ILE A 10 -7.40 15.29 9.11
CA ILE A 10 -7.78 15.88 7.81
C ILE A 10 -8.01 14.76 6.79
N GLY A 11 -9.26 14.56 6.37
CA GLY A 11 -9.70 13.57 5.39
C GLY A 11 -10.61 12.50 5.95
N GLY A 12 -11.79 12.35 5.32
CA GLY A 12 -12.90 11.46 5.70
C GLY A 12 -12.97 10.14 4.92
N GLY A 13 -11.85 9.67 4.39
CA GLY A 13 -11.73 8.32 3.81
C GLY A 13 -11.59 7.24 4.88
N VAL A 14 -11.49 5.97 4.46
CA VAL A 14 -11.37 4.82 5.36
C VAL A 14 -10.22 4.95 6.36
N VAL A 15 -9.09 5.49 5.93
CA VAL A 15 -7.89 5.66 6.79
C VAL A 15 -8.13 6.73 7.86
N GLY A 16 -8.63 7.91 7.49
CA GLY A 16 -8.92 8.97 8.46
C GLY A 16 -9.99 8.57 9.47
N CYS A 17 -11.05 7.87 9.04
CA CYS A 17 -12.08 7.33 9.93
C CYS A 17 -11.51 6.23 10.85
N SER A 18 -10.59 5.40 10.36
CA SER A 18 -9.89 4.40 11.17
C SER A 18 -8.99 5.04 12.23
N VAL A 19 -8.19 6.05 11.86
CA VAL A 19 -7.37 6.81 12.82
C VAL A 19 -8.25 7.42 13.91
N LEU A 20 -9.33 8.08 13.52
CA LEU A 20 -10.28 8.69 14.46
C LEU A 20 -10.87 7.66 15.44
N TYR A 21 -11.26 6.48 14.93
CA TYR A 21 -11.76 5.38 15.74
C TYR A 21 -10.73 4.88 16.74
N HIS A 22 -9.49 4.62 16.29
CA HIS A 22 -8.45 4.08 17.16
C HIS A 22 -7.99 5.07 18.23
N LEU A 23 -7.95 6.37 17.93
CA LEU A 23 -7.72 7.40 18.95
C LEU A 23 -8.78 7.31 20.07
N THR A 24 -10.07 7.18 19.72
CA THR A 24 -11.12 7.06 20.72
C THR A 24 -11.08 5.70 21.45
N LYS A 25 -10.81 4.61 20.74
CA LYS A 25 -10.66 3.26 21.32
C LYS A 25 -9.54 3.22 22.36
N LEU A 26 -8.47 3.99 22.16
CA LEU A 26 -7.33 4.10 23.07
C LEU A 26 -7.44 5.27 24.08
N GLY A 27 -8.63 5.89 24.21
CA GLY A 27 -8.96 6.81 25.28
C GLY A 27 -8.84 8.32 24.97
N TRP A 28 -8.47 8.72 23.74
CA TRP A 28 -8.49 10.13 23.34
C TRP A 28 -9.83 10.50 22.71
N SER A 29 -10.75 11.07 23.51
CA SER A 29 -12.10 11.42 23.05
C SER A 29 -12.21 12.84 22.47
N ASP A 30 -11.28 13.74 22.81
CA ASP A 30 -11.24 15.10 22.27
C ASP A 30 -10.55 15.13 20.91
N VAL A 31 -11.14 14.46 19.92
CA VAL A 31 -10.62 14.30 18.58
C VAL A 31 -11.66 14.71 17.52
N MET A 32 -11.21 15.27 16.41
CA MET A 32 -12.08 15.80 15.37
C MET A 32 -11.57 15.40 14.01
N LEU A 33 -12.46 14.94 13.14
CA LEU A 33 -12.20 14.73 11.73
C LEU A 33 -12.82 15.87 10.91
N ILE A 34 -12.07 16.36 9.93
CA ILE A 34 -12.45 17.45 9.03
C ILE A 34 -12.41 16.91 7.60
N GLU A 35 -13.57 16.91 6.94
CA GLU A 35 -13.72 16.46 5.57
C GLU A 35 -14.31 17.60 4.71
N ARG A 36 -13.68 17.88 3.56
CA ARG A 36 -14.08 18.97 2.66
C ARG A 36 -15.44 18.72 1.97
N SER A 37 -15.80 17.47 1.79
CA SER A 37 -17.04 17.04 1.16
C SER A 37 -17.80 16.10 2.10
N GLU A 38 -18.19 14.93 1.62
CA GLU A 38 -18.77 13.86 2.42
C GLU A 38 -17.73 12.78 2.72
N LEU A 39 -18.00 11.96 3.74
CA LEU A 39 -17.16 10.79 3.99
C LEU A 39 -17.08 9.92 2.73
N THR A 40 -15.95 9.31 2.51
CA THR A 40 -15.65 8.44 1.37
C THR A 40 -15.41 9.11 0.01
N SER A 41 -15.64 10.41 -0.13
CA SER A 41 -15.66 11.12 -1.42
C SER A 41 -14.37 11.07 -2.27
N GLY A 42 -13.24 10.65 -1.69
CA GLY A 42 -12.00 10.39 -2.41
C GLY A 42 -11.96 8.99 -3.05
N SER A 43 -10.83 8.28 -2.95
CA SER A 43 -10.66 6.93 -3.52
C SER A 43 -11.47 5.84 -2.81
N THR A 44 -12.00 6.10 -1.62
CA THR A 44 -12.66 5.09 -0.80
C THR A 44 -13.93 4.53 -1.44
N TRP A 45 -14.80 5.39 -1.97
CA TRP A 45 -16.12 4.97 -2.46
C TRP A 45 -16.07 4.11 -3.73
N HIS A 46 -15.03 4.29 -4.55
CA HIS A 46 -14.85 3.54 -5.81
C HIS A 46 -13.83 2.39 -5.69
N ALA A 47 -13.42 2.04 -4.47
CA ALA A 47 -12.53 0.90 -4.27
C ALA A 47 -13.25 -0.43 -4.56
N ALA A 48 -12.53 -1.41 -5.11
CA ALA A 48 -13.06 -2.74 -5.39
C ALA A 48 -13.45 -3.53 -4.13
N GLY A 49 -13.09 -3.05 -2.94
CA GLY A 49 -13.49 -3.59 -1.65
C GLY A 49 -12.81 -4.90 -1.23
N GLY A 50 -11.90 -5.43 -2.04
CA GLY A 50 -11.16 -6.62 -1.69
C GLY A 50 -10.16 -6.40 -0.55
N PHE A 51 -9.96 -7.43 0.28
CA PHE A 51 -8.94 -7.45 1.32
C PHE A 51 -8.23 -8.80 1.37
N HIS A 52 -6.96 -8.77 1.79
CA HIS A 52 -6.09 -9.94 1.87
C HIS A 52 -5.01 -9.75 2.92
N THR A 53 -4.45 -10.86 3.44
CA THR A 53 -3.36 -10.84 4.42
C THR A 53 -1.98 -10.94 3.77
N LEU A 54 -1.89 -11.36 2.51
CA LEU A 54 -0.64 -11.54 1.78
C LEU A 54 0.17 -10.22 1.73
N ASN A 55 1.36 -10.24 2.34
CA ASN A 55 2.31 -9.12 2.30
C ASN A 55 3.73 -9.62 2.52
N GLY A 56 4.69 -9.08 1.77
CA GLY A 56 6.11 -9.44 1.89
C GLY A 56 6.74 -9.03 3.22
N ASP A 57 6.24 -7.99 3.88
CA ASP A 57 6.64 -7.58 5.22
C ASP A 57 5.76 -8.25 6.28
N THR A 58 6.40 -8.88 7.29
CA THR A 58 5.72 -9.66 8.32
C THR A 58 4.86 -8.81 9.25
N ASN A 59 5.29 -7.59 9.59
CA ASN A 59 4.52 -6.69 10.45
C ASN A 59 3.32 -6.14 9.69
N MET A 60 3.49 -5.79 8.40
CA MET A 60 2.38 -5.37 7.55
C MET A 60 1.34 -6.47 7.40
N ALA A 61 1.73 -7.72 7.16
CA ALA A 61 0.80 -8.84 7.08
C ALA A 61 0.04 -9.05 8.40
N ALA A 62 0.71 -8.92 9.55
CA ALA A 62 0.05 -8.99 10.86
C ALA A 62 -0.98 -7.86 11.06
N LEU A 63 -0.66 -6.63 10.61
CA LEU A 63 -1.58 -5.49 10.65
C LEU A 63 -2.77 -5.66 9.69
N GLN A 64 -2.55 -6.28 8.53
CA GLN A 64 -3.62 -6.67 7.62
C GLN A 64 -4.56 -7.70 8.27
N GLY A 65 -4.01 -8.73 8.88
CA GLY A 65 -4.79 -9.70 9.66
C GLY A 65 -5.57 -9.06 10.82
N TYR A 66 -5.00 -8.07 11.51
CA TYR A 66 -5.73 -7.27 12.50
C TYR A 66 -6.89 -6.50 11.86
N THR A 67 -6.62 -5.80 10.75
CA THR A 67 -7.62 -5.00 10.02
C THR A 67 -8.84 -5.84 9.63
N ILE A 68 -8.62 -7.03 9.07
CA ILE A 68 -9.69 -7.91 8.60
C ILE A 68 -10.55 -8.40 9.77
N ARG A 69 -9.94 -8.81 10.87
CA ARG A 69 -10.68 -9.25 12.07
C ARG A 69 -11.46 -8.11 12.73
N LEU A 70 -10.94 -6.88 12.65
CA LEU A 70 -11.60 -5.70 13.22
C LEU A 70 -12.95 -5.38 12.56
N TYR A 71 -13.17 -5.73 11.31
CA TYR A 71 -14.43 -5.44 10.63
C TYR A 71 -15.63 -6.12 11.30
N LYS A 72 -15.47 -7.34 11.75
CA LYS A 72 -16.51 -8.03 12.53
C LYS A 72 -16.77 -7.35 13.88
N GLU A 73 -15.70 -6.92 14.57
CA GLU A 73 -15.83 -6.15 15.82
C GLU A 73 -16.59 -4.83 15.58
N LEU A 74 -16.33 -4.15 14.46
CA LEU A 74 -17.03 -2.91 14.10
C LEU A 74 -18.53 -3.13 13.86
N GLU A 75 -18.92 -4.22 13.18
CA GLU A 75 -20.33 -4.57 13.01
C GLU A 75 -21.01 -4.81 14.37
N GLU A 76 -20.36 -5.56 15.28
CA GLU A 76 -20.87 -5.85 16.62
C GLU A 76 -21.03 -4.57 17.46
N ILE A 77 -20.02 -3.69 17.46
CA ILE A 77 -20.05 -2.43 18.25
C ILE A 77 -21.08 -1.45 17.70
N THR A 78 -21.15 -1.32 16.37
CA THR A 78 -21.94 -0.25 15.77
C THR A 78 -23.35 -0.67 15.38
N GLY A 79 -23.59 -1.97 15.19
CA GLY A 79 -24.80 -2.48 14.56
C GLY A 79 -24.95 -2.06 13.09
N MET A 80 -23.86 -1.63 12.45
CA MET A 80 -23.82 -1.32 11.01
C MET A 80 -23.12 -2.46 10.27
N SER A 81 -23.66 -2.90 9.15
CA SER A 81 -22.98 -3.85 8.30
C SER A 81 -21.81 -3.19 7.60
N CYS A 82 -20.66 -3.87 7.59
CA CYS A 82 -19.52 -3.59 6.73
C CYS A 82 -19.65 -4.27 5.36
N GLY A 83 -20.73 -5.03 5.13
CA GLY A 83 -20.87 -5.86 3.92
C GLY A 83 -19.76 -6.91 3.84
N LEU A 84 -19.44 -7.55 4.93
CA LEU A 84 -18.29 -8.43 5.08
C LEU A 84 -18.54 -9.81 4.52
N HIS A 85 -17.77 -10.21 3.51
CA HIS A 85 -17.80 -11.50 2.87
C HIS A 85 -16.45 -12.20 3.00
N HIS A 86 -16.33 -13.13 3.94
CA HIS A 86 -15.16 -14.01 4.09
C HIS A 86 -15.30 -15.21 3.16
N VAL A 87 -14.84 -15.07 1.94
CA VAL A 87 -14.98 -16.08 0.88
C VAL A 87 -13.68 -16.85 0.64
N GLY A 88 -12.59 -16.43 1.29
CA GLY A 88 -11.25 -16.89 1.00
C GLY A 88 -10.67 -16.29 -0.27
N GLY A 89 -9.38 -16.50 -0.47
CA GLY A 89 -8.67 -16.03 -1.65
C GLY A 89 -7.60 -17.02 -2.11
N ILE A 90 -7.34 -17.06 -3.41
CA ILE A 90 -6.23 -17.82 -3.97
C ILE A 90 -5.33 -16.93 -4.80
N THR A 91 -4.01 -17.06 -4.60
CA THR A 91 -3.00 -16.44 -5.47
C THR A 91 -2.36 -17.52 -6.31
N LEU A 92 -2.57 -17.47 -7.63
CA LEU A 92 -2.12 -18.49 -8.57
C LEU A 92 -0.60 -18.43 -8.81
N ALA A 93 0.00 -19.58 -9.08
CA ALA A 93 1.37 -19.72 -9.54
C ALA A 93 1.43 -20.50 -10.86
N ASP A 94 1.89 -19.84 -11.90
CA ASP A 94 2.05 -20.36 -13.26
C ASP A 94 3.49 -20.78 -13.58
N ASN A 95 4.42 -20.48 -12.69
CA ASN A 95 5.84 -20.81 -12.85
C ASN A 95 6.51 -21.13 -11.53
N ARG A 96 7.70 -21.71 -11.59
CA ARG A 96 8.43 -22.19 -10.41
C ARG A 96 8.84 -21.05 -9.47
N ASP A 97 9.27 -19.90 -9.98
CA ASP A 97 9.71 -18.78 -9.16
C ASP A 97 8.54 -18.16 -8.39
N ARG A 98 7.38 -18.01 -9.04
CA ARG A 98 6.14 -17.61 -8.38
C ARG A 98 5.76 -18.59 -7.26
N PHE A 99 5.83 -19.86 -7.54
CA PHE A 99 5.52 -20.90 -6.55
C PHE A 99 6.49 -20.87 -5.36
N ASP A 100 7.79 -20.69 -5.61
CA ASP A 100 8.80 -20.55 -4.55
C ASP A 100 8.55 -19.29 -3.71
N MET A 101 8.12 -18.19 -4.33
CA MET A 101 7.70 -16.98 -3.60
C MET A 101 6.51 -17.28 -2.67
N LEU A 102 5.47 -17.95 -3.17
CA LEU A 102 4.29 -18.30 -2.36
C LEU A 102 4.64 -19.25 -1.20
N LEU A 103 5.58 -20.17 -1.39
CA LEU A 103 6.10 -20.99 -0.30
C LEU A 103 6.80 -20.17 0.78
N ALA A 104 7.59 -19.17 0.40
CA ALA A 104 8.23 -18.24 1.33
C ALA A 104 7.21 -17.39 2.09
N GLU A 105 6.19 -16.86 1.39
CA GLU A 105 5.11 -16.09 2.02
C GLU A 105 4.32 -16.96 3.02
N ARG A 106 3.95 -18.19 2.64
CA ARG A 106 3.30 -19.12 3.58
C ARG A 106 4.14 -19.37 4.84
N ALA A 107 5.46 -19.48 4.70
CA ALA A 107 6.34 -19.68 5.86
C ALA A 107 6.30 -18.48 6.82
N LYS A 108 6.27 -17.25 6.30
CA LYS A 108 6.09 -16.03 7.10
C LYS A 108 4.71 -16.01 7.77
N HIS A 109 3.64 -16.33 7.03
CA HIS A 109 2.28 -16.37 7.56
C HIS A 109 2.17 -17.35 8.75
N ARG A 110 2.75 -18.53 8.64
CA ARG A 110 2.77 -19.51 9.75
C ARG A 110 3.48 -18.96 10.97
N PHE A 111 4.60 -18.26 10.80
CA PHE A 111 5.32 -17.62 11.90
C PHE A 111 4.44 -16.58 12.62
N MET A 112 3.57 -15.89 11.90
CA MET A 112 2.67 -14.87 12.45
C MET A 112 1.33 -15.42 12.96
N GLY A 113 1.11 -16.74 12.87
CA GLY A 113 -0.17 -17.35 13.25
C GLY A 113 -1.31 -17.11 12.24
N LEU A 114 -0.98 -16.82 10.98
CA LEU A 114 -1.95 -16.78 9.87
C LEU A 114 -2.04 -18.15 9.21
N GLU A 115 -3.26 -18.65 9.07
CA GLU A 115 -3.54 -19.98 8.51
C GLU A 115 -3.70 -19.90 7.01
N THR A 116 -2.61 -20.05 6.27
CA THR A 116 -2.61 -20.12 4.81
C THR A 116 -2.05 -21.44 4.33
N GLU A 117 -2.53 -21.93 3.17
CA GLU A 117 -2.19 -23.23 2.65
C GLU A 117 -1.70 -23.16 1.19
N ILE A 118 -0.75 -24.04 0.84
CA ILE A 118 -0.41 -24.30 -0.56
C ILE A 118 -1.34 -25.37 -1.08
N VAL A 119 -2.03 -25.07 -2.17
CA VAL A 119 -3.01 -25.94 -2.80
C VAL A 119 -2.59 -26.30 -4.23
N GLY A 120 -2.87 -27.54 -4.62
CA GLY A 120 -2.62 -28.02 -5.98
C GLY A 120 -3.80 -27.75 -6.93
N PRO A 121 -3.62 -28.05 -8.24
CA PRO A 121 -4.63 -27.78 -9.25
C PRO A 121 -6.00 -28.45 -8.99
N GLU A 122 -6.03 -29.64 -8.44
CA GLU A 122 -7.29 -30.33 -8.10
C GLU A 122 -8.12 -29.55 -7.06
N GLU A 123 -7.45 -29.03 -6.04
CA GLU A 123 -8.12 -28.24 -5.01
C GLU A 123 -8.53 -26.86 -5.55
N ILE A 124 -7.69 -26.24 -6.40
CA ILE A 124 -8.06 -24.98 -7.08
C ILE A 124 -9.32 -25.17 -7.92
N ALA A 125 -9.42 -26.28 -8.69
CA ALA A 125 -10.61 -26.60 -9.48
C ALA A 125 -11.87 -26.74 -8.62
N ARG A 126 -11.73 -27.23 -7.39
CA ARG A 126 -12.85 -27.39 -6.45
C ARG A 126 -13.33 -26.06 -5.87
N ILE A 127 -12.41 -25.19 -5.47
CA ILE A 127 -12.75 -23.94 -4.78
C ILE A 127 -13.05 -22.79 -5.76
N ALA A 128 -12.36 -22.74 -6.90
CA ALA A 128 -12.51 -21.70 -7.92
C ALA A 128 -12.74 -22.30 -9.33
N PRO A 129 -13.87 -22.99 -9.57
CA PRO A 129 -14.09 -23.83 -10.76
C PRO A 129 -14.19 -23.06 -12.09
N ILE A 130 -14.38 -21.75 -12.07
CA ILE A 130 -14.37 -20.92 -13.29
C ILE A 130 -12.95 -20.63 -13.81
N THR A 131 -11.92 -21.05 -13.08
CA THR A 131 -10.51 -20.78 -13.40
C THR A 131 -9.97 -21.86 -14.35
N ASN A 132 -9.50 -21.43 -15.52
CA ASN A 132 -8.71 -22.32 -16.39
C ASN A 132 -7.33 -22.54 -15.76
N LEU A 133 -6.99 -23.82 -15.54
CA LEU A 133 -5.75 -24.21 -14.85
C LEU A 133 -4.59 -24.53 -15.78
N ASP A 134 -4.71 -24.26 -17.08
CA ASP A 134 -3.61 -24.47 -18.01
C ASP A 134 -2.38 -23.67 -17.60
N GLY A 135 -1.26 -24.39 -17.39
CA GLY A 135 0.01 -23.82 -16.93
C GLY A 135 0.07 -23.49 -15.42
N ILE A 136 -1.02 -23.69 -14.66
CA ILE A 136 -1.00 -23.47 -13.20
C ILE A 136 -0.38 -24.67 -12.50
N ILE A 137 0.62 -24.41 -11.65
CA ILE A 137 1.32 -25.45 -10.87
C ILE A 137 0.88 -25.52 -9.42
N GLY A 138 0.16 -24.51 -8.93
CA GLY A 138 -0.40 -24.43 -7.58
C GLY A 138 -0.83 -23.02 -7.23
N ALA A 139 -1.24 -22.84 -5.98
CA ALA A 139 -1.65 -21.55 -5.44
C ALA A 139 -1.40 -21.46 -3.94
N LEU A 140 -1.40 -20.24 -3.41
CA LEU A 140 -1.56 -19.97 -1.98
C LEU A 140 -3.03 -19.67 -1.71
N TYR A 141 -3.64 -20.41 -0.81
CA TYR A 141 -5.00 -20.16 -0.31
C TYR A 141 -4.94 -19.47 1.04
N ASP A 142 -5.72 -18.39 1.18
CA ASP A 142 -5.91 -17.65 2.44
C ASP A 142 -7.40 -17.65 2.80
N PRO A 143 -7.82 -18.32 3.89
CA PRO A 143 -9.21 -18.35 4.32
C PRO A 143 -9.71 -17.00 4.89
N LEU A 144 -8.81 -16.07 5.25
CA LEU A 144 -9.17 -14.75 5.76
C LEU A 144 -9.46 -13.74 4.66
N ASP A 145 -9.09 -14.02 3.42
CA ASP A 145 -9.34 -13.14 2.30
C ASP A 145 -10.84 -13.00 2.03
N GLY A 146 -11.22 -11.88 1.43
CA GLY A 146 -12.60 -11.59 1.12
C GLY A 146 -12.81 -10.17 0.61
N HIS A 147 -14.04 -9.71 0.71
CA HIS A 147 -14.41 -8.35 0.31
C HIS A 147 -15.49 -7.77 1.22
N LEU A 148 -15.74 -6.49 1.06
CA LEU A 148 -16.66 -5.72 1.88
C LEU A 148 -17.22 -4.53 1.11
N ASP A 149 -18.19 -3.83 1.72
CA ASP A 149 -18.67 -2.53 1.26
C ASP A 149 -17.72 -1.42 1.75
N PRO A 150 -16.98 -0.75 0.83
CA PRO A 150 -16.08 0.34 1.17
C PRO A 150 -16.73 1.48 1.94
N SER A 151 -17.90 1.91 1.51
CA SER A 151 -18.62 3.02 2.14
C SER A 151 -19.21 2.62 3.49
N GLY A 152 -19.89 1.48 3.55
CA GLY A 152 -20.46 0.94 4.79
C GLY A 152 -19.41 0.77 5.88
N THR A 153 -18.26 0.17 5.55
CA THR A 153 -17.12 0.00 6.47
C THR A 153 -16.59 1.35 6.98
N THR A 154 -16.42 2.33 6.08
CA THR A 154 -15.95 3.66 6.49
C THR A 154 -16.93 4.36 7.43
N HIS A 155 -18.22 4.25 7.14
CA HIS A 155 -19.27 4.77 8.02
C HIS A 155 -19.35 4.02 9.36
N ALA A 156 -19.04 2.71 9.40
CA ALA A 156 -18.94 1.96 10.64
C ALA A 156 -17.80 2.48 11.53
N TYR A 157 -16.59 2.70 10.98
CA TYR A 157 -15.50 3.39 11.70
C TYR A 157 -15.94 4.76 12.22
N ALA A 158 -16.56 5.58 11.37
CA ALA A 158 -17.01 6.93 11.75
C ALA A 158 -18.05 6.89 12.88
N LYS A 159 -18.98 5.93 12.82
CA LYS A 159 -19.99 5.72 13.88
C LYS A 159 -19.33 5.28 15.20
N ALA A 160 -18.44 4.30 15.16
CA ALA A 160 -17.71 3.83 16.32
C ALA A 160 -16.89 4.96 16.98
N ALA A 161 -16.21 5.78 16.17
CA ALA A 161 -15.49 6.96 16.66
C ALA A 161 -16.41 7.99 17.34
N ARG A 162 -17.59 8.27 16.76
CA ARG A 162 -18.61 9.17 17.39
C ARG A 162 -19.10 8.61 18.70
N MET A 163 -19.33 7.31 18.79
CA MET A 163 -19.71 6.64 20.06
C MET A 163 -18.62 6.79 21.12
N GLY A 164 -17.33 6.86 20.71
CA GLY A 164 -16.19 7.16 21.57
C GLY A 164 -15.98 8.64 21.88
N GLY A 165 -16.85 9.55 21.41
CA GLY A 165 -16.81 10.99 21.68
C GLY A 165 -16.20 11.86 20.58
N ALA A 166 -15.76 11.28 19.45
CA ALA A 166 -15.21 12.04 18.35
C ALA A 166 -16.24 12.95 17.66
N THR A 167 -15.76 14.08 17.14
CA THR A 167 -16.52 14.99 16.28
C THR A 167 -16.14 14.77 14.81
N ILE A 168 -17.10 14.82 13.91
CA ILE A 168 -16.87 14.75 12.45
C ILE A 168 -17.57 15.93 11.81
N GLU A 169 -16.79 16.79 11.15
CA GLU A 169 -17.25 17.93 10.36
C GLU A 169 -17.05 17.64 8.87
N THR A 170 -18.16 17.51 8.17
CA THR A 170 -18.20 17.40 6.69
C THR A 170 -18.47 18.74 6.04
N HIS A 171 -18.26 18.84 4.72
CA HIS A 171 -18.36 20.08 3.97
C HIS A 171 -17.55 21.22 4.63
N CYS A 172 -16.36 20.89 5.12
CA CYS A 172 -15.46 21.78 5.82
C CYS A 172 -14.06 21.63 5.22
N MET A 173 -13.71 22.55 4.35
CA MET A 173 -12.43 22.48 3.63
C MET A 173 -11.30 23.15 4.42
N VAL A 174 -10.25 22.39 4.71
CA VAL A 174 -8.99 22.95 5.24
C VAL A 174 -8.31 23.76 4.14
N ARG A 175 -7.91 24.99 4.47
CA ARG A 175 -7.23 25.93 3.58
C ARG A 175 -5.76 26.10 3.92
N GLU A 176 -5.42 26.08 5.23
CA GLU A 176 -4.07 26.25 5.72
C GLU A 176 -3.87 25.44 7.01
N THR A 177 -2.63 25.05 7.26
CA THR A 177 -2.19 24.48 8.52
C THR A 177 -0.97 25.24 9.00
N ASN A 178 -1.11 26.02 10.08
CA ASN A 178 -0.08 26.92 10.57
C ASN A 178 0.43 26.43 11.94
N GLN A 179 1.72 26.05 12.01
CA GLN A 179 2.33 25.66 13.28
C GLN A 179 2.62 26.87 14.15
N ARG A 180 2.25 26.78 15.41
CA ARG A 180 2.54 27.80 16.43
C ARG A 180 3.89 27.54 17.09
N PRO A 181 4.48 28.56 17.75
CA PRO A 181 5.79 28.44 18.44
C PRO A 181 5.79 27.35 19.53
N ASP A 182 4.66 27.12 20.19
CA ASP A 182 4.49 26.07 21.20
C ASP A 182 4.40 24.64 20.63
N GLY A 183 4.24 24.52 19.30
CA GLY A 183 4.13 23.26 18.60
C GLY A 183 2.70 22.79 18.36
N THR A 184 1.70 23.58 18.78
CA THR A 184 0.29 23.39 18.41
C THR A 184 0.01 23.95 17.03
N TRP A 185 -1.20 23.79 16.54
CA TRP A 185 -1.57 24.09 15.15
C TRP A 185 -2.84 24.92 15.06
N ASP A 186 -2.86 25.90 14.16
CA ASP A 186 -4.07 26.53 13.66
C ASP A 186 -4.45 25.89 12.32
N VAL A 187 -5.52 25.11 12.32
CA VAL A 187 -6.13 24.52 11.11
C VAL A 187 -7.21 25.50 10.62
N VAL A 188 -6.88 26.25 9.56
CA VAL A 188 -7.77 27.23 8.98
C VAL A 188 -8.70 26.56 7.99
N THR A 189 -10.00 26.71 8.15
CA THR A 189 -11.02 26.16 7.26
C THR A 189 -11.92 27.24 6.68
N ASP A 190 -12.72 26.88 5.70
CA ASP A 190 -13.77 27.78 5.15
C ASP A 190 -14.91 28.08 6.16
N LYS A 191 -14.97 27.34 7.28
CA LYS A 191 -15.94 27.57 8.38
C LYS A 191 -15.33 28.23 9.62
N GLY A 192 -14.04 28.53 9.61
CA GLY A 192 -13.31 29.14 10.74
C GLY A 192 -12.05 28.38 11.10
N THR A 193 -11.33 28.84 12.12
CA THR A 193 -10.06 28.26 12.56
C THR A 193 -10.27 27.30 13.73
N ILE A 194 -9.65 26.12 13.66
CA ILE A 194 -9.61 25.12 14.71
C ILE A 194 -8.20 25.11 15.30
N HIS A 195 -8.10 25.28 16.60
CA HIS A 195 -6.86 25.14 17.34
C HIS A 195 -6.68 23.69 17.78
N ALA A 196 -5.60 23.02 17.34
CA ALA A 196 -5.34 21.61 17.61
C ALA A 196 -3.95 21.39 18.23
N GLU A 197 -3.85 20.45 19.19
CA GLU A 197 -2.55 20.03 19.71
C GLU A 197 -1.78 19.24 18.64
N HIS A 198 -2.49 18.35 17.93
CA HIS A 198 -1.95 17.49 16.87
C HIS A 198 -2.75 17.62 15.58
N VAL A 199 -2.06 17.50 14.44
CA VAL A 199 -2.68 17.37 13.12
C VAL A 199 -2.30 16.04 12.50
N VAL A 200 -3.26 15.33 11.95
CA VAL A 200 -3.07 14.11 11.16
C VAL A 200 -3.48 14.38 9.72
N ASN A 201 -2.55 14.25 8.79
CA ASN A 201 -2.85 14.23 7.37
C ASN A 201 -3.29 12.82 6.95
N ALA A 202 -4.56 12.65 6.64
CA ALA A 202 -5.16 11.47 6.03
C ALA A 202 -5.85 11.81 4.69
N GLY A 203 -5.28 12.79 3.97
CA GLY A 203 -5.87 13.45 2.80
C GLY A 203 -5.95 12.60 1.53
N GLY A 204 -5.54 11.34 1.54
CA GLY A 204 -5.67 10.42 0.40
C GLY A 204 -5.05 10.99 -0.88
N LEU A 205 -5.88 11.22 -1.91
CA LEU A 205 -5.45 11.82 -3.18
C LEU A 205 -4.84 13.22 -3.01
N TRP A 206 -5.29 13.98 -2.01
CA TRP A 206 -4.83 15.35 -1.70
C TRP A 206 -3.75 15.39 -0.60
N ALA A 207 -3.19 14.25 -0.22
CA ALA A 207 -2.21 14.20 0.87
C ALA A 207 -0.96 15.05 0.60
N ARG A 208 -0.52 15.16 -0.66
CA ARG A 208 0.60 16.03 -1.06
C ARG A 208 0.26 17.50 -0.83
N GLU A 209 -0.91 17.91 -1.27
CA GLU A 209 -1.42 19.27 -1.18
C GLU A 209 -1.63 19.68 0.29
N VAL A 210 -2.18 18.79 1.10
CA VAL A 210 -2.33 19.00 2.56
C VAL A 210 -0.96 19.06 3.24
N GLY A 211 -0.01 18.20 2.85
CA GLY A 211 1.37 18.26 3.34
C GLY A 211 2.06 19.59 2.97
N ALA A 212 1.82 20.09 1.75
CA ALA A 212 2.37 21.35 1.29
C ALA A 212 1.86 22.57 2.10
N MET A 213 0.63 22.52 2.63
CA MET A 213 0.11 23.55 3.56
C MET A 213 0.96 23.64 4.84
N ALA A 214 1.57 22.53 5.28
CA ALA A 214 2.49 22.49 6.41
C ALA A 214 3.96 22.67 6.01
N GLY A 215 4.25 22.96 4.75
CA GLY A 215 5.60 23.14 4.21
C GLY A 215 6.40 21.85 4.02
N VAL A 216 5.74 20.68 3.92
CA VAL A 216 6.42 19.40 3.71
C VAL A 216 6.03 18.74 2.39
N TYR A 217 7.00 18.08 1.77
CA TYR A 217 6.77 17.23 0.61
C TYR A 217 6.55 15.79 1.06
N LEU A 218 5.36 15.25 0.82
CA LEU A 218 5.09 13.83 0.97
C LEU A 218 5.30 13.11 -0.36
N PRO A 219 6.14 12.06 -0.42
CA PRO A 219 6.45 11.37 -1.67
C PRO A 219 5.31 10.43 -2.09
N LEU A 220 4.28 11.01 -2.67
CA LEU A 220 3.08 10.32 -3.13
C LEU A 220 2.79 10.68 -4.59
N HIS A 221 2.21 9.74 -5.32
CA HIS A 221 1.69 10.02 -6.65
C HIS A 221 0.41 9.20 -6.91
N PRO A 222 -0.70 9.84 -7.33
CA PRO A 222 -1.89 9.12 -7.72
C PRO A 222 -1.70 8.43 -9.08
N MET A 223 -2.23 7.21 -9.20
CA MET A 223 -2.25 6.41 -10.41
C MET A 223 -3.70 6.13 -10.80
N GLU A 224 -3.99 6.11 -12.10
CA GLU A 224 -5.26 5.63 -12.62
C GLU A 224 -5.36 4.12 -12.43
N HIS A 225 -6.55 3.63 -12.12
CA HIS A 225 -6.83 2.21 -12.00
C HIS A 225 -8.26 1.92 -12.44
N GLN A 226 -8.44 0.82 -13.17
CA GLN A 226 -9.73 0.46 -13.74
C GLN A 226 -10.09 -0.99 -13.40
N TYR A 227 -11.36 -1.19 -13.06
CA TYR A 227 -11.94 -2.53 -12.98
C TYR A 227 -13.32 -2.56 -13.64
N ILE A 228 -13.74 -3.75 -14.01
CA ILE A 228 -14.99 -4.02 -14.71
C ILE A 228 -15.90 -4.83 -13.79
N VAL A 229 -17.18 -4.48 -13.75
CA VAL A 229 -18.24 -5.32 -13.18
C VAL A 229 -19.04 -5.92 -14.34
N THR A 230 -19.22 -7.24 -14.34
CA THR A 230 -19.94 -7.94 -15.38
C THR A 230 -21.45 -7.95 -15.13
N ASP A 231 -22.22 -8.27 -16.17
CA ASP A 231 -23.59 -8.75 -16.02
C ASP A 231 -23.62 -10.08 -15.26
N ASP A 232 -24.85 -10.59 -14.99
CA ASP A 232 -25.06 -11.86 -14.31
C ASP A 232 -24.41 -13.02 -15.07
N ILE A 233 -23.75 -13.92 -14.35
CA ILE A 233 -23.08 -15.12 -14.87
C ILE A 233 -23.66 -16.34 -14.18
N ALA A 234 -24.24 -17.29 -14.94
CA ALA A 234 -24.92 -18.43 -14.40
C ALA A 234 -24.01 -19.30 -13.51
N GLU A 235 -22.78 -19.52 -13.96
CA GLU A 235 -21.76 -20.28 -13.22
C GLU A 235 -21.38 -19.63 -11.87
N ILE A 236 -21.76 -18.38 -11.65
CA ILE A 236 -21.54 -17.66 -10.39
C ILE A 236 -22.77 -17.72 -9.50
N TYR A 237 -23.94 -17.30 -9.99
CA TYR A 237 -25.11 -17.17 -9.14
C TYR A 237 -25.85 -18.50 -8.87
N GLU A 238 -25.59 -19.56 -9.62
CA GLU A 238 -26.15 -20.91 -9.39
C GLU A 238 -25.33 -21.74 -8.39
N ARG A 239 -24.23 -21.18 -7.86
CA ARG A 239 -23.39 -21.85 -6.86
C ARG A 239 -24.07 -21.84 -5.47
N ASP A 240 -23.85 -22.91 -4.71
CA ASP A 240 -24.27 -23.00 -3.32
C ASP A 240 -23.46 -22.09 -2.35
N SER A 241 -22.26 -21.66 -2.79
CA SER A 241 -21.37 -20.78 -2.03
C SER A 241 -20.80 -19.69 -2.91
N GLU A 242 -20.51 -18.55 -2.32
CA GLU A 242 -19.87 -17.42 -3.01
C GLU A 242 -18.48 -17.81 -3.53
N HIS A 243 -18.11 -17.25 -4.70
CA HIS A 243 -16.82 -17.54 -5.33
C HIS A 243 -15.68 -16.83 -4.58
N PRO A 244 -14.56 -17.50 -4.28
CA PRO A 244 -13.42 -16.86 -3.61
C PRO A 244 -12.77 -15.81 -4.50
N HIS A 245 -11.93 -14.95 -3.89
CA HIS A 245 -11.03 -14.11 -4.64
C HIS A 245 -10.02 -14.94 -5.43
N VAL A 246 -9.69 -14.49 -6.63
CA VAL A 246 -8.59 -15.03 -7.42
C VAL A 246 -7.65 -13.92 -7.82
N MET A 247 -6.41 -14.03 -7.39
CA MET A 247 -5.29 -13.24 -7.89
C MET A 247 -4.59 -14.03 -8.97
N ASP A 248 -4.57 -13.51 -10.21
CA ASP A 248 -3.82 -14.11 -11.32
C ASP A 248 -2.65 -13.21 -11.70
N PRO A 249 -1.46 -13.40 -11.08
CA PRO A 249 -0.30 -12.56 -11.36
C PRO A 249 0.20 -12.65 -12.80
N ALA A 250 -0.04 -13.74 -13.50
CA ALA A 250 0.34 -13.89 -14.90
C ALA A 250 -0.46 -12.97 -15.83
N GLY A 251 -1.74 -12.73 -15.49
CA GLY A 251 -2.62 -11.81 -16.20
C GLY A 251 -2.71 -10.43 -15.57
N GLU A 252 -1.85 -10.14 -14.58
CA GLU A 252 -1.84 -8.87 -13.84
C GLU A 252 -3.24 -8.46 -13.35
N SER A 253 -4.04 -9.46 -12.94
CA SER A 253 -5.45 -9.28 -12.63
C SER A 253 -5.85 -9.86 -11.27
N TYR A 254 -6.92 -9.29 -10.74
CA TYR A 254 -7.64 -9.83 -9.59
C TYR A 254 -9.13 -9.95 -9.93
N LEU A 255 -9.78 -10.95 -9.36
CA LEU A 255 -11.19 -11.25 -9.60
C LEU A 255 -11.88 -11.59 -8.29
N ARG A 256 -13.12 -11.09 -8.12
CA ARG A 256 -14.02 -11.47 -7.04
C ARG A 256 -15.48 -11.52 -7.52
N GLN A 257 -16.31 -12.20 -6.78
CA GLN A 257 -17.76 -12.14 -7.03
C GLN A 257 -18.29 -10.72 -6.69
N GLU A 258 -19.21 -10.23 -7.51
CA GLU A 258 -19.97 -9.00 -7.29
C GLU A 258 -21.46 -9.28 -7.55
N GLY A 259 -22.21 -9.50 -6.47
CA GLY A 259 -23.60 -9.93 -6.57
C GLY A 259 -23.74 -11.22 -7.36
N ARG A 260 -24.36 -11.15 -8.55
CA ARG A 260 -24.59 -12.31 -9.45
C ARG A 260 -23.56 -12.40 -10.60
N GLY A 261 -22.63 -11.49 -10.67
CA GLY A 261 -21.54 -11.42 -11.66
C GLY A 261 -20.18 -11.38 -11.00
N LEU A 262 -19.22 -10.82 -11.71
CA LEU A 262 -17.82 -10.71 -11.29
C LEU A 262 -17.34 -9.27 -11.33
N CYS A 263 -16.46 -8.91 -10.41
CA CYS A 263 -15.61 -7.74 -10.47
C CYS A 263 -14.20 -8.20 -10.86
N ILE A 264 -13.63 -7.65 -11.92
CA ILE A 264 -12.27 -7.95 -12.38
C ILE A 264 -11.49 -6.65 -12.60
N GLY A 265 -10.32 -6.52 -11.97
CA GLY A 265 -9.44 -5.36 -12.11
C GLY A 265 -8.04 -5.75 -12.54
N PHE A 266 -7.32 -4.76 -13.07
CA PHE A 266 -6.03 -4.96 -13.73
C PHE A 266 -4.99 -3.98 -13.24
N TYR A 267 -3.73 -4.45 -13.14
CA TYR A 267 -2.55 -3.61 -12.93
C TYR A 267 -1.76 -3.56 -14.24
N GLU A 268 -2.32 -2.83 -15.17
CA GLU A 268 -1.88 -2.75 -16.56
C GLU A 268 -0.48 -2.17 -16.77
N GLN A 269 0.16 -2.57 -17.87
CA GLN A 269 1.43 -2.04 -18.36
C GLN A 269 1.29 -1.64 -19.83
N PRO A 270 1.56 -0.33 -20.19
CA PRO A 270 1.99 0.75 -19.30
C PRO A 270 0.85 1.32 -18.45
N CYS A 271 1.17 1.68 -17.20
CA CYS A 271 0.23 2.35 -16.32
C CYS A 271 0.25 3.87 -16.52
N LYS A 272 -0.79 4.55 -16.04
CA LYS A 272 -0.96 5.99 -16.23
C LYS A 272 -0.97 6.77 -14.92
N PRO A 273 0.00 7.66 -14.68
CA PRO A 273 -0.04 8.58 -13.55
C PRO A 273 -1.14 9.63 -13.72
N TRP A 274 -1.85 9.93 -12.63
CA TRP A 274 -2.92 10.92 -12.60
C TRP A 274 -2.51 12.17 -11.80
N ALA A 275 -3.10 13.33 -12.12
CA ALA A 275 -2.86 14.58 -11.41
C ALA A 275 -1.37 14.92 -11.23
N VAL A 276 -0.62 14.87 -12.34
CA VAL A 276 0.83 15.08 -12.34
C VAL A 276 1.22 16.45 -11.78
N ASP A 277 0.43 17.47 -12.08
CA ASP A 277 0.66 18.87 -11.68
C ASP A 277 -0.08 19.27 -10.38
N GLY A 278 -0.73 18.33 -9.72
CA GLY A 278 -1.50 18.53 -8.50
C GLY A 278 -2.92 17.99 -8.59
N THR A 279 -3.43 17.50 -7.47
CA THR A 279 -4.78 16.93 -7.40
C THR A 279 -5.83 18.05 -7.43
N PRO A 280 -6.76 18.06 -8.41
CA PRO A 280 -7.82 19.07 -8.47
C PRO A 280 -8.67 19.06 -7.20
N TRP A 281 -8.87 20.23 -6.59
CA TRP A 281 -9.67 20.33 -5.36
C TRP A 281 -11.16 20.04 -5.57
N GLU A 282 -11.65 20.21 -6.78
CA GLU A 282 -13.05 20.00 -7.16
C GLU A 282 -13.36 18.52 -7.40
N PHE A 283 -12.35 17.68 -7.67
CA PHE A 283 -12.54 16.25 -7.88
C PHE A 283 -13.10 15.56 -6.62
N GLY A 284 -14.11 14.72 -6.79
CA GLY A 284 -14.72 13.95 -5.70
C GLY A 284 -16.04 13.33 -6.08
N HIS A 285 -16.29 12.08 -5.72
CA HIS A 285 -17.40 11.25 -6.21
C HIS A 285 -17.49 11.21 -7.74
N GLU A 286 -16.36 11.30 -8.39
CA GLU A 286 -16.23 11.27 -9.85
C GLU A 286 -15.38 10.08 -10.29
N LEU A 287 -15.71 9.55 -11.47
CA LEU A 287 -14.89 8.56 -12.17
C LEU A 287 -14.20 9.24 -13.36
N LEU A 288 -13.08 8.67 -13.75
CA LEU A 288 -12.41 9.02 -15.00
C LEU A 288 -13.16 8.37 -16.16
N PRO A 289 -13.02 8.89 -17.40
CA PRO A 289 -13.53 8.20 -18.58
C PRO A 289 -12.96 6.79 -18.71
N ASP A 290 -13.78 5.86 -19.21
CA ASP A 290 -13.34 4.49 -19.45
C ASP A 290 -12.16 4.46 -20.44
N ASP A 291 -11.19 3.60 -20.16
CA ASP A 291 -9.98 3.46 -20.97
C ASP A 291 -9.70 1.96 -21.20
N PHE A 292 -10.39 1.38 -22.18
CA PHE A 292 -10.25 -0.04 -22.51
C PHE A 292 -8.94 -0.33 -23.23
N ASP A 293 -8.41 0.62 -24.00
CA ASP A 293 -7.19 0.44 -24.78
C ASP A 293 -6.00 0.09 -23.88
N LYS A 294 -5.92 0.71 -22.69
CA LYS A 294 -4.82 0.45 -21.74
C LYS A 294 -4.88 -0.94 -21.07
N ILE A 295 -6.04 -1.59 -21.04
CA ILE A 295 -6.25 -2.91 -20.39
C ILE A 295 -6.53 -4.02 -21.40
N GLU A 296 -6.44 -3.77 -22.71
CA GLU A 296 -6.79 -4.72 -23.77
C GLU A 296 -6.04 -6.05 -23.61
N GLU A 297 -4.72 -6.03 -23.47
CA GLU A 297 -3.90 -7.23 -23.29
C GLU A 297 -4.28 -8.02 -22.03
N SER A 298 -4.55 -7.31 -20.93
CA SER A 298 -4.96 -7.92 -19.66
C SER A 298 -6.36 -8.57 -19.78
N ILE A 299 -7.29 -7.93 -20.50
CA ILE A 299 -8.62 -8.49 -20.78
C ILE A 299 -8.50 -9.77 -21.62
N GLU A 300 -7.69 -9.78 -22.68
CA GLU A 300 -7.46 -10.96 -23.50
C GLU A 300 -6.90 -12.12 -22.68
N PHE A 301 -5.98 -11.83 -21.75
CA PHE A 301 -5.45 -12.83 -20.84
C PHE A 301 -6.54 -13.33 -19.87
N ALA A 302 -7.35 -12.41 -19.34
CA ALA A 302 -8.45 -12.77 -18.44
C ALA A 302 -9.49 -13.67 -19.10
N TYR A 303 -9.82 -13.51 -20.38
CA TYR A 303 -10.70 -14.42 -21.12
C TYR A 303 -10.12 -15.84 -21.22
N LYS A 304 -8.80 -16.00 -21.29
CA LYS A 304 -8.15 -17.31 -21.28
C LYS A 304 -8.18 -17.94 -19.89
N ARG A 305 -7.94 -17.13 -18.85
CA ARG A 305 -7.93 -17.58 -17.45
C ARG A 305 -9.32 -17.84 -16.89
N PHE A 306 -10.30 -17.04 -17.27
CA PHE A 306 -11.68 -17.09 -16.81
C PHE A 306 -12.63 -17.13 -18.01
N PRO A 307 -12.79 -18.31 -18.68
CA PRO A 307 -13.59 -18.41 -19.93
C PRO A 307 -15.04 -17.95 -19.81
N VAL A 308 -15.61 -17.96 -18.62
CA VAL A 308 -16.98 -17.46 -18.36
C VAL A 308 -17.15 -15.98 -18.70
N LEU A 309 -16.06 -15.20 -18.67
CA LEU A 309 -16.08 -13.77 -19.03
C LEU A 309 -16.39 -13.55 -20.51
N ALA A 310 -16.09 -14.50 -21.39
CA ALA A 310 -16.34 -14.35 -22.83
C ALA A 310 -17.84 -14.27 -23.19
N SER A 311 -18.71 -14.78 -22.32
CA SER A 311 -20.17 -14.74 -22.48
C SER A 311 -20.85 -13.64 -21.64
N ALA A 312 -20.10 -12.95 -20.79
CA ALA A 312 -20.64 -11.91 -19.92
C ALA A 312 -20.59 -10.52 -20.57
N GLY A 313 -21.65 -9.75 -20.44
CA GLY A 313 -21.64 -8.33 -20.78
C GLY A 313 -20.95 -7.49 -19.70
N VAL A 314 -20.63 -6.25 -20.04
CA VAL A 314 -20.10 -5.25 -19.09
C VAL A 314 -21.25 -4.46 -18.49
N LYS A 315 -21.50 -4.61 -17.20
CA LYS A 315 -22.54 -3.89 -16.46
C LYS A 315 -22.08 -2.47 -16.10
N SER A 316 -20.84 -2.33 -15.65
CA SER A 316 -20.24 -1.04 -15.32
C SER A 316 -18.71 -1.11 -15.36
N VAL A 317 -18.10 0.04 -15.61
CA VAL A 317 -16.66 0.25 -15.52
C VAL A 317 -16.42 1.25 -14.40
N ILE A 318 -15.48 0.95 -13.55
CA ILE A 318 -15.05 1.83 -12.47
C ILE A 318 -13.62 2.22 -12.74
N HIS A 319 -13.40 3.44 -13.19
CA HIS A 319 -12.10 3.99 -13.49
C HIS A 319 -11.83 5.18 -12.58
N GLY A 320 -10.92 5.05 -11.65
CA GLY A 320 -10.65 6.10 -10.67
C GLY A 320 -9.21 6.09 -10.15
N PRO A 321 -8.75 7.23 -9.61
CA PRO A 321 -7.39 7.33 -9.11
C PRO A 321 -7.26 6.84 -7.66
N PHE A 322 -6.09 6.29 -7.32
CA PHE A 322 -5.67 6.09 -5.94
C PHE A 322 -4.17 6.30 -5.79
N THR A 323 -3.68 6.53 -4.58
CA THR A 323 -2.33 7.08 -4.35
C THR A 323 -1.34 6.04 -3.86
N PHE A 324 -0.08 6.19 -4.31
CA PHE A 324 1.05 5.33 -3.98
C PHE A 324 2.24 6.13 -3.44
N ALA A 325 3.00 5.52 -2.54
CA ALA A 325 4.37 5.90 -2.23
C ALA A 325 5.37 5.16 -3.17
N PRO A 326 6.64 5.58 -3.24
CA PRO A 326 7.64 5.00 -4.15
C PRO A 326 7.86 3.50 -4.01
N ASP A 327 7.69 2.96 -2.81
CA ASP A 327 7.84 1.54 -2.48
C ASP A 327 6.49 0.81 -2.31
N GLY A 328 5.36 1.49 -2.55
CA GLY A 328 4.02 0.95 -2.39
C GLY A 328 3.53 0.77 -0.95
N ASN A 329 4.36 1.08 0.04
CA ASN A 329 3.96 1.00 1.45
C ASN A 329 3.39 2.34 1.94
N PRO A 330 2.51 2.34 2.96
CA PRO A 330 1.97 3.55 3.54
C PRO A 330 3.03 4.54 4.05
N LEU A 331 2.66 5.80 4.19
CA LEU A 331 3.45 6.84 4.86
C LEU A 331 2.77 7.18 6.19
N VAL A 332 3.24 6.57 7.28
CA VAL A 332 2.63 6.67 8.61
C VAL A 332 3.64 7.16 9.63
N GLY A 333 3.18 7.95 10.61
CA GLY A 333 4.01 8.39 11.72
C GLY A 333 4.29 9.89 11.76
N PRO A 334 5.17 10.33 12.68
CA PRO A 334 5.50 11.74 12.84
C PRO A 334 6.31 12.26 11.65
N VAL A 335 5.87 13.36 11.07
CA VAL A 335 6.56 13.95 9.91
C VAL A 335 7.83 14.67 10.35
N PRO A 336 9.01 14.29 9.84
CA PRO A 336 10.28 14.89 10.26
C PRO A 336 10.32 16.41 10.08
N GLY A 337 10.75 17.12 11.13
CA GLY A 337 10.89 18.57 11.13
C GLY A 337 9.65 19.34 11.58
N LEU A 338 8.52 18.68 11.79
CA LEU A 338 7.30 19.26 12.33
C LEU A 338 6.96 18.63 13.69
N ARG A 339 6.64 19.45 14.68
CA ARG A 339 6.13 18.95 15.96
C ARG A 339 4.63 18.68 15.84
N ASN A 340 4.19 17.54 16.34
CA ASN A 340 2.77 17.17 16.43
C ASN A 340 2.02 17.15 15.07
N TYR A 341 2.75 16.95 13.96
CA TYR A 341 2.19 16.72 12.64
C TYR A 341 2.46 15.27 12.21
N TRP A 342 1.40 14.57 11.85
CA TRP A 342 1.39 13.13 11.61
C TRP A 342 0.90 12.81 10.21
N SER A 343 1.45 11.77 9.63
CA SER A 343 1.02 11.24 8.33
C SER A 343 0.27 9.93 8.51
N ALA A 344 -0.83 9.74 7.79
CA ALA A 344 -1.56 8.49 7.56
C ALA A 344 -1.95 8.43 6.09
N CYS A 345 -0.96 8.43 5.19
CA CYS A 345 -1.13 8.63 3.76
C CYS A 345 -0.57 7.45 2.96
N GLY A 346 -0.86 7.40 1.65
CA GLY A 346 -0.31 6.39 0.75
C GLY A 346 -0.79 4.96 1.03
N VAL A 347 -1.92 4.80 1.70
CA VAL A 347 -2.50 3.49 2.05
C VAL A 347 -3.28 2.98 0.84
N MET A 348 -2.57 2.42 -0.14
CA MET A 348 -3.17 2.01 -1.41
C MET A 348 -4.12 0.82 -1.25
N ALA A 349 -3.83 -0.11 -0.35
CA ALA A 349 -4.68 -1.25 0.00
C ALA A 349 -5.52 -0.93 1.27
N GLY A 350 -6.37 0.11 1.18
CA GLY A 350 -7.06 0.71 2.33
C GLY A 350 -7.87 -0.29 3.17
N PHE A 351 -8.49 -1.28 2.56
CA PHE A 351 -9.30 -2.29 3.25
C PHE A 351 -8.50 -3.49 3.77
N SER A 352 -7.28 -3.69 3.31
CA SER A 352 -6.34 -4.61 3.97
C SER A 352 -5.57 -3.93 5.11
N GLN A 353 -5.21 -2.66 4.97
CA GLN A 353 -4.21 -2.00 5.82
C GLN A 353 -4.78 -0.93 6.76
N GLY A 354 -5.91 -0.31 6.39
CA GLY A 354 -6.41 0.90 7.06
C GLY A 354 -6.68 0.75 8.56
N GLY A 355 -7.16 -0.40 9.01
CA GLY A 355 -7.35 -0.70 10.44
C GLY A 355 -6.02 -0.73 11.19
N GLY A 356 -5.03 -1.44 10.65
CA GLY A 356 -3.69 -1.52 11.24
C GLY A 356 -2.96 -0.18 11.23
N VAL A 357 -3.07 0.59 10.15
CA VAL A 357 -2.52 1.96 10.07
C VAL A 357 -3.13 2.85 11.15
N GLY A 358 -4.45 2.81 11.33
CA GLY A 358 -5.13 3.59 12.36
C GLY A 358 -4.68 3.19 13.77
N LEU A 359 -4.56 1.89 14.04
CA LEU A 359 -4.08 1.39 15.33
C LEU A 359 -2.65 1.86 15.62
N MET A 360 -1.73 1.61 14.69
CA MET A 360 -0.30 1.95 14.88
C MET A 360 -0.10 3.45 15.07
N LEU A 361 -0.76 4.28 14.27
CA LEU A 361 -0.66 5.72 14.42
C LEU A 361 -1.21 6.20 15.77
N ALA A 362 -2.38 5.68 16.18
CA ALA A 362 -2.97 6.04 17.47
C ALA A 362 -2.09 5.62 18.66
N GLN A 363 -1.51 4.42 18.65
CA GLN A 363 -0.52 3.99 19.65
C GLN A 363 0.69 4.93 19.67
N TRP A 364 1.26 5.20 18.51
CA TRP A 364 2.42 6.09 18.42
C TRP A 364 2.16 7.49 18.95
N MET A 365 0.97 8.04 18.67
CA MET A 365 0.57 9.36 19.18
C MET A 365 0.35 9.39 20.69
N ILE A 366 -0.20 8.33 21.27
CA ILE A 366 -0.64 8.26 22.67
C ILE A 366 0.50 7.77 23.58
N GLU A 367 1.21 6.74 23.16
CA GLU A 367 2.21 6.03 23.96
C GLU A 367 3.65 6.47 23.62
N GLY A 368 3.86 7.13 22.47
CA GLY A 368 5.17 7.55 21.96
C GLY A 368 5.92 6.48 21.21
N GLU A 369 5.40 5.26 21.16
CA GLU A 369 5.96 4.12 20.42
C GLU A 369 4.86 3.21 19.88
N THR A 370 5.22 2.28 19.00
CA THR A 370 4.31 1.30 18.42
C THR A 370 4.59 -0.10 18.97
N GLU A 371 3.55 -0.92 19.11
CA GLU A 371 3.68 -2.31 19.56
C GLU A 371 4.57 -3.17 18.63
N ARG A 372 4.65 -2.78 17.33
CA ARG A 372 5.36 -3.51 16.30
C ARG A 372 6.37 -2.63 15.60
N ASP A 373 7.38 -3.23 15.00
CA ASP A 373 8.25 -2.54 14.04
C ASP A 373 7.43 -2.08 12.83
N VAL A 374 7.39 -0.77 12.62
CA VAL A 374 6.66 -0.11 11.53
C VAL A 374 7.58 0.61 10.55
N THR A 375 8.87 0.32 10.57
CA THR A 375 9.87 0.94 9.69
C THR A 375 9.47 0.87 8.21
N ALA A 376 8.82 -0.21 7.79
CA ALA A 376 8.34 -0.38 6.41
C ALA A 376 7.29 0.67 5.98
N MET A 377 6.58 1.30 6.92
CA MET A 377 5.60 2.36 6.64
C MET A 377 5.93 3.70 7.31
N ASP A 378 7.02 3.81 8.08
CA ASP A 378 7.42 5.08 8.68
C ASP A 378 7.68 6.13 7.59
N VAL A 379 6.99 7.28 7.68
CA VAL A 379 7.18 8.40 6.75
C VAL A 379 8.63 8.90 6.75
N ALA A 380 9.35 8.76 7.85
CA ALA A 380 10.74 9.18 7.99
C ALA A 380 11.73 8.34 7.17
N ARG A 381 11.34 7.15 6.64
CA ARG A 381 12.19 6.36 5.73
C ARG A 381 12.55 7.11 4.45
N PHE A 382 11.73 8.06 4.05
CA PHE A 382 12.02 9.02 2.98
C PHE A 382 12.57 10.32 3.57
N GLY A 383 13.89 10.49 3.56
CA GLY A 383 14.55 11.67 4.05
C GLY A 383 14.43 12.89 3.11
N ARG A 384 15.16 13.98 3.41
CA ARG A 384 15.16 15.22 2.62
C ARG A 384 15.69 15.07 1.17
N TRP A 385 16.23 13.91 0.83
CA TRP A 385 16.71 13.59 -0.50
C TRP A 385 15.59 13.28 -1.50
N ILE A 386 14.38 13.02 -1.03
CA ILE A 386 13.24 12.67 -1.87
C ILE A 386 12.78 13.88 -2.71
N SER A 387 12.41 13.61 -3.95
CA SER A 387 11.95 14.64 -4.89
C SER A 387 10.84 14.12 -5.80
N PRO A 388 10.08 14.98 -6.48
CA PRO A 388 9.11 14.57 -7.49
C PRO A 388 9.75 13.74 -8.62
N GLY A 389 11.00 14.06 -9.01
CA GLY A 389 11.77 13.33 -10.03
C GLY A 389 12.16 11.91 -9.61
N TYR A 390 12.24 11.62 -8.32
CA TYR A 390 12.39 10.28 -7.79
C TYR A 390 11.03 9.60 -7.57
N THR A 391 10.08 10.31 -6.97
CA THR A 391 8.79 9.75 -6.55
C THR A 391 8.00 9.18 -7.70
N ARG A 392 7.75 9.97 -8.75
CA ARG A 392 6.89 9.55 -9.86
C ARG A 392 7.41 8.34 -10.62
N PRO A 393 8.68 8.27 -11.08
CA PRO A 393 9.19 7.07 -11.74
C PRO A 393 9.15 5.83 -10.84
N LYS A 394 9.44 5.97 -9.54
CA LYS A 394 9.36 4.85 -8.59
C LYS A 394 7.94 4.37 -8.36
N VAL A 395 6.96 5.27 -8.29
CA VAL A 395 5.54 4.91 -8.19
C VAL A 395 5.07 4.16 -9.42
N ILE A 396 5.44 4.63 -10.63
CA ILE A 396 5.13 3.96 -11.90
C ILE A 396 5.72 2.54 -11.89
N GLU A 397 7.00 2.40 -11.56
CA GLU A 397 7.69 1.11 -11.47
C GLU A 397 7.02 0.17 -10.45
N ASN A 398 6.66 0.68 -9.27
CA ASN A 398 5.99 -0.11 -8.24
C ASN A 398 4.60 -0.57 -8.67
N TYR A 399 3.81 0.30 -9.31
CA TYR A 399 2.48 -0.07 -9.84
C TYR A 399 2.61 -1.20 -10.88
N GLN A 400 3.49 -1.04 -11.87
CA GLN A 400 3.71 -2.02 -12.93
C GLN A 400 4.24 -3.37 -12.41
N LYS A 401 4.98 -3.34 -11.30
CA LYS A 401 5.53 -4.55 -10.67
C LYS A 401 4.62 -5.16 -9.60
N ARG A 402 3.39 -4.69 -9.47
CA ARG A 402 2.48 -5.14 -8.41
C ARG A 402 2.28 -6.65 -8.36
N PHE A 403 2.20 -7.30 -9.51
CA PHE A 403 2.05 -8.74 -9.64
C PHE A 403 3.34 -9.47 -10.03
N SER A 404 4.46 -8.78 -10.12
CA SER A 404 5.74 -9.42 -10.42
C SER A 404 6.22 -10.28 -9.26
N VAL A 405 7.07 -11.26 -9.56
CA VAL A 405 7.80 -11.98 -8.51
C VAL A 405 8.76 -11.02 -7.83
N SER A 406 8.70 -10.96 -6.50
CA SER A 406 9.66 -10.16 -5.71
C SER A 406 10.81 -11.08 -5.29
N TYR A 407 11.98 -10.84 -5.85
CA TYR A 407 13.18 -11.61 -5.51
C TYR A 407 13.96 -10.99 -4.36
N PRO A 408 14.64 -11.80 -3.56
CA PRO A 408 15.58 -11.29 -2.55
C PRO A 408 16.66 -10.41 -3.19
N ASN A 409 16.91 -9.24 -2.61
CA ASN A 409 17.92 -8.28 -3.05
C ASN A 409 17.73 -7.76 -4.50
N GLU A 410 16.53 -7.83 -5.05
CA GLU A 410 16.24 -7.25 -6.36
C GLU A 410 16.38 -5.72 -6.30
N GLU A 411 17.15 -5.15 -7.21
CA GLU A 411 17.35 -3.71 -7.34
C GLU A 411 16.56 -3.17 -8.54
N LEU A 412 15.60 -2.29 -8.24
CA LEU A 412 14.74 -1.71 -9.26
C LEU A 412 15.36 -0.46 -9.88
N PRO A 413 15.38 -0.34 -11.25
CA PRO A 413 16.18 0.65 -11.95
C PRO A 413 15.61 2.08 -11.99
N ALA A 414 14.30 2.28 -11.77
CA ALA A 414 13.72 3.61 -11.95
C ALA A 414 14.36 4.66 -11.03
N ALA A 415 14.54 5.88 -11.57
CA ALA A 415 15.11 7.03 -10.88
C ALA A 415 16.52 6.79 -10.28
N ARG A 416 17.34 5.96 -10.94
CA ARG A 416 18.73 5.70 -10.56
C ARG A 416 19.72 6.21 -11.63
N PRO A 417 20.91 6.71 -11.20
CA PRO A 417 21.31 7.00 -9.82
C PRO A 417 20.58 8.24 -9.30
N ASN A 418 20.18 8.23 -8.01
CA ASN A 418 19.57 9.40 -7.37
C ASN A 418 20.58 10.21 -6.54
N ARG A 419 21.34 9.52 -5.71
CA ARG A 419 22.46 10.08 -4.93
C ARG A 419 23.67 9.18 -5.05
N THR A 420 24.84 9.77 -5.18
CA THR A 420 26.10 9.06 -5.32
C THR A 420 27.11 9.51 -4.27
N THR A 421 28.11 8.66 -4.02
CA THR A 421 29.25 9.01 -3.18
C THR A 421 30.37 9.59 -4.04
N PRO A 422 31.40 10.24 -3.45
CA PRO A 422 32.57 10.69 -4.20
C PRO A 422 33.35 9.55 -4.90
N MET A 423 33.13 8.31 -4.46
CA MET A 423 33.81 7.14 -5.04
C MET A 423 33.02 6.48 -6.18
N TYR A 424 31.80 6.98 -6.49
CA TYR A 424 30.88 6.35 -7.44
C TYR A 424 31.52 6.05 -8.80
N ASP A 425 32.12 7.07 -9.43
CA ASP A 425 32.73 6.90 -10.75
C ASP A 425 33.92 5.93 -10.71
N ILE A 426 34.78 6.05 -9.67
CA ILE A 426 35.93 5.17 -9.48
C ILE A 426 35.48 3.71 -9.30
N PHE A 427 34.46 3.48 -8.49
CA PHE A 427 33.93 2.13 -8.27
C PHE A 427 33.23 1.59 -9.50
N SER A 428 32.55 2.44 -10.25
CA SER A 428 31.95 2.04 -11.54
C SER A 428 33.01 1.56 -12.53
N ASP A 429 34.14 2.29 -12.66
CA ASP A 429 35.28 1.91 -13.47
C ASP A 429 35.94 0.59 -12.98
N MET A 430 35.82 0.27 -11.71
CA MET A 430 36.29 -0.98 -11.11
C MET A 430 35.30 -2.14 -11.27
N GLY A 431 34.15 -1.94 -11.90
CA GLY A 431 33.13 -2.96 -12.12
C GLY A 431 32.13 -3.12 -10.97
N ALA A 432 31.86 -2.04 -10.21
CA ALA A 432 30.85 -2.08 -9.13
C ALA A 432 29.47 -2.45 -9.68
N VAL A 433 28.83 -3.39 -9.00
CA VAL A 433 27.40 -3.70 -9.16
C VAL A 433 26.64 -2.96 -8.06
N TRP A 434 25.76 -2.07 -8.47
CA TRP A 434 25.16 -1.09 -7.58
C TRP A 434 23.81 -1.54 -7.01
N GLY A 435 23.65 -1.36 -5.69
CA GLY A 435 22.37 -1.33 -5.00
C GLY A 435 22.01 0.08 -4.56
N GLN A 436 20.81 0.26 -4.03
CA GLN A 436 20.37 1.54 -3.51
C GLN A 436 19.86 1.42 -2.06
N GLN A 437 20.39 2.25 -1.16
CA GLN A 437 19.92 2.36 0.22
C GLN A 437 19.54 3.82 0.53
N PHE A 438 18.29 4.06 0.88
CA PHE A 438 17.76 5.39 1.17
C PHE A 438 18.11 6.43 0.09
N GLY A 439 17.96 6.03 -1.18
CA GLY A 439 18.27 6.87 -2.34
C GLY A 439 19.75 7.07 -2.66
N LEU A 440 20.67 6.45 -1.90
CA LEU A 440 22.12 6.49 -2.12
C LEU A 440 22.57 5.21 -2.82
N GLU A 441 23.36 5.35 -3.89
CA GLU A 441 23.99 4.21 -4.55
C GLU A 441 25.09 3.61 -3.64
N VAL A 442 25.05 2.30 -3.49
CA VAL A 442 25.99 1.51 -2.68
C VAL A 442 26.51 0.36 -3.51
N ALA A 443 27.84 0.18 -3.56
CA ALA A 443 28.44 -0.94 -4.26
C ALA A 443 28.15 -2.25 -3.48
N ASN A 444 27.38 -3.16 -4.08
CA ASN A 444 27.08 -4.46 -3.50
C ASN A 444 28.27 -5.44 -3.61
N TYR A 445 28.93 -5.45 -4.77
CA TYR A 445 30.14 -6.22 -5.06
C TYR A 445 30.81 -5.68 -6.33
N PHE A 446 32.00 -6.22 -6.67
CA PHE A 446 32.74 -5.83 -7.86
C PHE A 446 32.86 -7.03 -8.82
N ALA A 447 32.28 -6.88 -10.01
CA ALA A 447 32.43 -7.82 -11.11
C ALA A 447 33.86 -7.77 -11.69
N GLN A 448 34.39 -8.88 -12.16
CA GLN A 448 35.72 -8.98 -12.77
C GLN A 448 35.66 -9.78 -14.07
N GLY A 449 36.45 -9.34 -15.06
CA GLY A 449 36.51 -10.00 -16.36
C GLY A 449 35.12 -9.99 -17.05
N ASP A 450 34.66 -11.16 -17.41
CA ASP A 450 33.35 -11.34 -18.11
C ASP A 450 32.15 -11.52 -17.15
N GLU A 451 32.32 -11.28 -15.86
CA GLU A 451 31.22 -11.33 -14.90
C GLU A 451 30.21 -10.21 -15.18
N PRO A 452 28.88 -10.47 -15.06
CA PRO A 452 27.88 -9.44 -15.32
C PRO A 452 27.96 -8.31 -14.27
N THR A 453 27.78 -7.06 -14.73
CA THR A 453 27.72 -5.86 -13.87
C THR A 453 26.30 -5.57 -13.38
N TYR A 454 25.47 -6.57 -13.29
CA TYR A 454 24.12 -6.55 -12.75
C TYR A 454 23.84 -7.88 -12.04
N GLU A 455 22.93 -7.84 -11.07
CA GLU A 455 22.46 -9.03 -10.35
C GLU A 455 21.26 -9.63 -11.11
N THR A 456 21.30 -10.93 -11.40
CA THR A 456 20.13 -11.65 -11.93
C THR A 456 19.20 -12.01 -10.79
N PRO A 457 17.96 -11.46 -10.72
CA PRO A 457 17.02 -11.80 -9.68
C PRO A 457 16.73 -13.31 -9.61
N SER A 458 16.85 -13.91 -8.42
CA SER A 458 16.67 -15.36 -8.24
C SER A 458 16.43 -15.73 -6.78
N PHE A 459 15.67 -16.81 -6.54
CA PHE A 459 15.60 -17.50 -5.23
C PHE A 459 16.76 -18.49 -5.03
N ARG A 460 17.67 -18.59 -5.98
CA ARG A 460 18.86 -19.45 -5.92
C ARG A 460 20.07 -18.63 -5.49
N ARG A 461 21.25 -19.22 -5.60
CA ARG A 461 22.50 -18.53 -5.31
C ARG A 461 22.69 -17.38 -6.31
N SER A 462 22.91 -16.18 -5.79
CA SER A 462 23.06 -14.96 -6.58
C SER A 462 24.42 -14.90 -7.30
N ASP A 463 24.51 -14.04 -8.33
CA ASP A 463 25.76 -13.73 -9.05
C ASP A 463 26.80 -13.13 -8.11
N ALA A 464 26.38 -12.38 -7.08
CA ALA A 464 27.22 -11.82 -6.03
C ALA A 464 28.05 -12.86 -5.28
N PHE A 465 27.62 -14.14 -5.21
CA PHE A 465 28.23 -15.14 -4.31
C PHE A 465 29.71 -15.38 -4.60
N ALA A 466 30.08 -15.54 -5.89
CA ALA A 466 31.46 -15.79 -6.27
C ALA A 466 32.34 -14.53 -6.08
N ALA A 467 31.83 -13.37 -6.47
CA ALA A 467 32.49 -12.07 -6.33
C ALA A 467 32.72 -11.73 -4.83
N THR A 468 31.68 -11.79 -4.02
CA THR A 468 31.77 -11.57 -2.55
C THR A 468 32.74 -12.55 -1.89
N GLY A 469 32.72 -13.83 -2.29
CA GLY A 469 33.67 -14.83 -1.79
C GLY A 469 35.13 -14.50 -2.14
N ARG A 470 35.38 -13.93 -3.32
CA ARG A 470 36.70 -13.43 -3.74
C ARG A 470 37.14 -12.24 -2.89
N GLU A 471 36.27 -11.25 -2.71
CA GLU A 471 36.53 -10.05 -1.92
C GLU A 471 36.81 -10.40 -0.46
N VAL A 472 36.02 -11.26 0.17
CA VAL A 472 36.23 -11.73 1.54
C VAL A 472 37.60 -12.40 1.70
N ARG A 473 38.01 -13.23 0.74
CA ARG A 473 39.36 -13.84 0.77
C ARG A 473 40.46 -12.79 0.62
N GLY A 474 40.25 -11.78 -0.24
CA GLY A 474 41.20 -10.67 -0.43
C GLY A 474 41.40 -9.88 0.85
N VAL A 475 40.33 -9.49 1.53
CA VAL A 475 40.38 -8.76 2.80
C VAL A 475 41.07 -9.60 3.90
N ARG A 476 40.81 -10.90 3.95
CA ARG A 476 41.48 -11.81 4.95
C ARG A 476 42.95 -12.01 4.68
N ALA A 477 43.39 -11.97 3.44
CA ALA A 477 44.80 -12.19 3.07
C ALA A 477 45.62 -10.89 3.01
N GLY A 478 44.97 -9.71 2.96
CA GLY A 478 45.62 -8.43 2.76
C GLY A 478 44.88 -7.28 3.44
N VAL A 479 44.74 -6.18 2.72
CA VAL A 479 44.07 -4.97 3.18
C VAL A 479 42.83 -4.73 2.33
N GLY A 480 41.69 -4.42 3.00
CA GLY A 480 40.46 -4.00 2.34
C GLY A 480 40.11 -2.55 2.67
N ILE A 481 39.48 -1.87 1.70
CA ILE A 481 38.85 -0.57 1.89
C ILE A 481 37.34 -0.78 1.76
N ASN A 482 36.59 -0.24 2.70
CA ASN A 482 35.13 -0.29 2.67
C ASN A 482 34.53 1.11 2.79
N GLU A 483 33.58 1.41 1.92
CA GLU A 483 32.82 2.65 1.98
C GLU A 483 31.60 2.49 2.88
N LEU A 484 31.45 3.33 3.89
CA LEU A 484 30.39 3.26 4.90
C LEU A 484 29.46 4.48 4.88
N HIS A 485 29.23 5.06 3.70
CA HIS A 485 28.42 6.27 3.55
C HIS A 485 26.94 6.05 3.89
N ASN A 486 26.44 4.85 3.73
CA ASN A 486 25.06 4.44 4.02
C ASN A 486 24.75 4.31 5.53
N PHE A 487 25.77 4.28 6.40
CA PHE A 487 25.56 4.24 7.85
C PHE A 487 25.50 5.65 8.45
N GLY A 488 24.70 5.82 9.51
CA GLY A 488 24.67 7.04 10.30
C GLY A 488 26.02 7.37 10.97
N LYS A 489 26.37 8.63 11.02
CA LYS A 489 27.56 9.14 11.72
C LYS A 489 27.09 9.98 12.89
N TYR A 490 27.43 9.58 14.09
CA TYR A 490 27.03 10.24 15.32
C TYR A 490 28.24 10.76 16.06
N LEU A 491 28.21 12.02 16.47
CA LEU A 491 29.14 12.60 17.43
C LEU A 491 28.49 12.55 18.80
N VAL A 492 29.05 11.78 19.69
CA VAL A 492 28.62 11.71 21.09
C VAL A 492 29.54 12.60 21.91
N SER A 493 29.00 13.59 22.61
CA SER A 493 29.71 14.47 23.53
C SER A 493 29.00 14.44 24.88
N GLY A 494 29.77 14.48 25.92
CA GLY A 494 29.29 14.51 27.29
C GLY A 494 30.38 14.94 28.26
N PRO A 495 30.03 15.17 29.55
CA PRO A 495 31.02 15.50 30.57
C PRO A 495 31.98 14.36 30.81
#